data_9f05ad85895e9a905f269089ca48c2a4
#
_entry.id   9f05ad85895e9a905f269089ca48c2a4
#
_cell.length_a   1.000
_cell.length_b   1.000
_cell.length_c   1.000
_cell.angle_alpha   90.00
_cell.angle_beta   90.00
_cell.angle_gamma   90.00
#
_symmetry.space_group_name_H-M   'P 1'
#
loop_
_entity.id
_entity.type
_entity.pdbx_description
1 polymer ?
#
loop_
_entity_poly.entity_id
_entity_poly.type
_entity_poly.pdbx_seq_one_letter_code
_entity_poly.pdbx_strand_id
1 'polypeptide(L)'
;MPEPLIARSALRAHVAPEVSASGEAPVTLREREYTLAQVAALKGRETELAESVRSAFGIELPTTPKRVAAGDVAFVWAGPGKWLASSTVGTDFSALPGAVADQSDGRSVLSISGPKARETLATLISLDLHPRAFAPGDAALTHAASISVQLWQVDDAPTYEIACFRTFAATLWRWLVHAGASRGIDAKLG
;
A
#
# COMPACT_ATOMS: atom_id res chain seq x y z
N MET A 1 -31.31 -19.55 3.15
CA MET A 1 -30.09 -19.31 2.34
C MET A 1 -29.09 -18.60 3.25
N PRO A 2 -27.82 -18.98 3.29
CA PRO A 2 -26.83 -18.24 4.06
C PRO A 2 -26.72 -16.82 3.46
N GLU A 3 -26.61 -15.83 4.33
CA GLU A 3 -26.42 -14.43 3.94
C GLU A 3 -25.11 -14.31 3.16
N PRO A 4 -25.07 -13.59 2.02
CA PRO A 4 -23.83 -13.44 1.25
C PRO A 4 -22.76 -12.74 2.10
N LEU A 5 -21.53 -13.24 2.04
CA LEU A 5 -20.40 -12.58 2.68
C LEU A 5 -20.16 -11.23 2.00
N ILE A 6 -20.20 -10.16 2.78
CA ILE A 6 -19.95 -8.80 2.31
C ILE A 6 -18.54 -8.42 2.74
N ALA A 7 -17.72 -7.96 1.79
CA ALA A 7 -16.40 -7.38 2.08
C ALA A 7 -16.55 -6.18 3.01
N ARG A 8 -15.78 -6.13 4.09
CA ARG A 8 -15.80 -5.04 5.06
C ARG A 8 -14.38 -4.54 5.32
N SER A 9 -14.22 -3.21 5.39
CA SER A 9 -12.99 -2.60 5.85
C SER A 9 -12.60 -3.12 7.24
N ALA A 10 -11.31 -3.36 7.44
CA ALA A 10 -10.75 -3.70 8.76
C ALA A 10 -10.92 -2.56 9.75
N LEU A 11 -10.98 -1.31 9.29
CA LEU A 11 -11.05 -0.11 10.11
C LEU A 11 -12.47 0.14 10.62
N ARG A 12 -13.48 -0.11 9.81
CA ARG A 12 -14.90 0.07 10.22
C ARG A 12 -15.29 -0.80 11.40
N ALA A 13 -14.76 -2.03 11.48
CA ALA A 13 -15.08 -2.95 12.57
C ALA A 13 -14.54 -2.48 13.96
N HIS A 14 -13.54 -1.61 13.97
CA HIS A 14 -12.81 -1.19 15.18
C HIS A 14 -12.98 0.29 15.52
N VAL A 15 -13.96 0.97 14.92
CA VAL A 15 -14.23 2.41 15.14
C VAL A 15 -12.92 3.20 15.14
N ALA A 16 -12.22 3.19 14.04
CA ALA A 16 -11.02 4.00 13.88
C ALA A 16 -11.39 5.47 14.04
N PRO A 17 -10.65 6.27 14.83
CA PRO A 17 -10.99 7.66 15.04
C PRO A 17 -10.87 8.43 13.72
N GLU A 18 -11.95 9.06 13.29
CA GLU A 18 -11.94 10.06 12.24
C GLU A 18 -11.61 11.42 12.83
N VAL A 19 -10.75 12.15 12.15
CA VAL A 19 -10.36 13.51 12.55
C VAL A 19 -10.53 14.41 11.34
N SER A 20 -11.29 15.48 11.50
CA SER A 20 -11.46 16.50 10.48
C SER A 20 -10.66 17.74 10.84
N ALA A 21 -9.80 18.18 9.91
CA ALA A 21 -9.13 19.47 10.04
C ALA A 21 -10.12 20.61 9.71
N SER A 22 -9.97 21.74 10.39
CA SER A 22 -10.68 22.98 10.04
C SER A 22 -9.90 23.71 8.94
N GLY A 23 -10.20 23.40 7.68
CA GLY A 23 -9.52 23.97 6.52
C GLY A 23 -8.69 22.96 5.73
N GLU A 24 -7.76 23.44 4.90
CA GLU A 24 -6.86 22.58 4.13
C GLU A 24 -5.89 21.85 5.08
N ALA A 25 -5.97 20.52 5.10
CA ALA A 25 -5.18 19.71 6.01
C ALA A 25 -3.76 19.51 5.46
N PRO A 26 -2.70 19.82 6.23
CA PRO A 26 -1.32 19.52 5.85
C PRO A 26 -1.02 18.03 5.74
N VAL A 27 -1.85 17.19 6.34
CA VAL A 27 -1.78 15.72 6.26
C VAL A 27 -3.18 15.15 6.02
N THR A 28 -3.29 14.31 5.00
CA THR A 28 -4.53 13.57 4.70
C THR A 28 -4.27 12.08 4.84
N LEU A 29 -5.11 11.37 5.61
CA LEU A 29 -5.05 9.92 5.77
C LEU A 29 -6.34 9.29 5.28
N ARG A 30 -6.23 8.30 4.40
CA ARG A 30 -7.37 7.57 3.80
C ARG A 30 -7.07 6.08 3.75
N GLU A 31 -8.10 5.27 3.89
CA GLU A 31 -8.04 3.85 3.48
C GLU A 31 -8.17 3.76 1.96
N ARG A 32 -7.45 2.80 1.36
CA ARG A 32 -7.51 2.54 -0.09
C ARG A 32 -8.10 1.16 -0.31
N GLU A 33 -9.08 1.10 -1.18
CA GLU A 33 -9.66 -0.17 -1.62
C GLU A 33 -8.92 -0.65 -2.87
N TYR A 34 -8.33 -1.82 -2.77
CA TYR A 34 -7.62 -2.50 -3.85
C TYR A 34 -7.99 -3.99 -3.89
N THR A 35 -8.06 -4.53 -5.08
CA THR A 35 -7.82 -5.97 -5.26
C THR A 35 -6.32 -6.18 -5.13
N LEU A 36 -5.91 -7.05 -4.21
CA LEU A 36 -4.51 -7.32 -3.90
C LEU A 36 -4.15 -8.78 -4.13
N ALA A 37 -2.99 -9.03 -4.71
CA ALA A 37 -2.43 -10.37 -4.82
C ALA A 37 -0.94 -10.39 -4.48
N GLN A 38 -0.52 -11.39 -3.71
CA GLN A 38 0.89 -11.73 -3.61
C GLN A 38 1.25 -12.58 -4.82
N VAL A 39 2.15 -12.09 -5.65
CA VAL A 39 2.65 -12.80 -6.83
C VAL A 39 4.09 -13.20 -6.57
N ALA A 40 4.43 -14.47 -6.81
CA ALA A 40 5.81 -14.96 -6.69
C ALA A 40 6.19 -15.80 -7.93
N ALA A 41 7.38 -15.56 -8.45
CA ALA A 41 7.92 -16.35 -9.54
C ALA A 41 8.19 -17.78 -9.05
N LEU A 42 7.87 -18.76 -9.88
CA LEU A 42 8.30 -20.14 -9.69
C LEU A 42 9.78 -20.25 -10.11
N LYS A 43 10.53 -21.09 -9.40
CA LYS A 43 11.95 -21.28 -9.67
C LYS A 43 12.21 -21.68 -11.14
N GLY A 44 13.02 -20.88 -11.83
CA GLY A 44 13.37 -21.07 -13.25
C GLY A 44 12.29 -20.60 -14.22
N ARG A 45 11.19 -19.97 -13.74
CA ARG A 45 10.12 -19.41 -14.59
C ARG A 45 9.95 -17.90 -14.39
N GLU A 46 10.99 -17.23 -13.91
CA GLU A 46 10.98 -15.79 -13.62
C GLU A 46 10.75 -14.98 -14.90
N THR A 47 11.38 -15.38 -16.02
CA THR A 47 11.21 -14.73 -17.32
C THR A 47 9.80 -14.87 -17.85
N GLU A 48 9.21 -16.06 -17.74
CA GLU A 48 7.83 -16.32 -18.20
C GLU A 48 6.81 -15.44 -17.45
N LEU A 49 6.96 -15.30 -16.13
CA LEU A 49 6.12 -14.41 -15.34
C LEU A 49 6.31 -12.95 -15.77
N ALA A 50 7.55 -12.50 -15.96
CA ALA A 50 7.84 -11.13 -16.37
C ALA A 50 7.26 -10.80 -17.74
N GLU A 51 7.39 -11.71 -18.71
CA GLU A 51 6.80 -11.56 -20.05
C GLU A 51 5.27 -11.54 -20.03
N SER A 52 4.67 -12.39 -19.20
CA SER A 52 3.21 -12.42 -18.99
C SER A 52 2.69 -11.11 -18.42
N VAL A 53 3.35 -10.57 -17.38
CA VAL A 53 2.97 -9.29 -16.76
C VAL A 53 3.15 -8.14 -17.75
N ARG A 54 4.26 -8.13 -18.49
CA ARG A 54 4.49 -7.11 -19.54
C ARG A 54 3.43 -7.17 -20.64
N SER A 55 3.07 -8.37 -21.09
CA SER A 55 2.06 -8.55 -22.13
C SER A 55 0.66 -8.17 -21.67
N ALA A 56 0.28 -8.53 -20.44
CA ALA A 56 -1.06 -8.31 -19.91
C ALA A 56 -1.29 -6.86 -19.43
N PHE A 57 -0.27 -6.24 -18.84
CA PHE A 57 -0.42 -4.96 -18.15
C PHE A 57 0.53 -3.86 -18.65
N GLY A 58 1.46 -4.16 -19.56
CA GLY A 58 2.48 -3.19 -19.99
C GLY A 58 3.50 -2.83 -18.91
N ILE A 59 3.63 -3.67 -17.87
CA ILE A 59 4.49 -3.41 -16.70
C ILE A 59 5.74 -4.29 -16.76
N GLU A 60 6.90 -3.67 -16.64
CA GLU A 60 8.15 -4.37 -16.34
C GLU A 60 8.23 -4.62 -14.83
N LEU A 61 8.28 -5.89 -14.41
CA LEU A 61 8.35 -6.23 -12.99
C LEU A 61 9.62 -5.66 -12.35
N PRO A 62 9.50 -4.89 -11.25
CA PRO A 62 10.66 -4.33 -10.59
C PRO A 62 11.53 -5.43 -9.96
N THR A 63 12.84 -5.39 -10.22
CA THR A 63 13.83 -6.31 -9.64
C THR A 63 14.50 -5.74 -8.39
N THR A 64 14.25 -4.49 -8.09
CA THR A 64 14.72 -3.74 -6.91
C THR A 64 13.53 -3.16 -6.15
N PRO A 65 13.72 -2.62 -4.94
CA PRO A 65 12.64 -2.03 -4.15
C PRO A 65 11.95 -0.83 -4.83
N LYS A 66 11.09 -1.12 -5.79
CA LYS A 66 10.33 -0.15 -6.58
C LYS A 66 8.86 -0.55 -6.69
N ARG A 67 8.03 0.45 -6.99
CA ARG A 67 6.67 0.31 -7.48
C ARG A 67 6.64 0.71 -8.95
N VAL A 68 6.07 -0.12 -9.79
CA VAL A 68 5.79 0.19 -11.21
C VAL A 68 4.29 0.06 -11.42
N ALA A 69 3.69 1.04 -12.07
CA ALA A 69 2.26 1.09 -12.34
C ALA A 69 1.98 1.44 -13.80
N ALA A 70 0.90 0.88 -14.33
CA ALA A 70 0.33 1.24 -15.61
C ALA A 70 -1.20 1.18 -15.50
N GLY A 71 -1.88 2.30 -15.79
CA GLY A 71 -3.33 2.43 -15.58
C GLY A 71 -3.73 2.09 -14.14
N ASP A 72 -4.66 1.16 -14.00
CA ASP A 72 -5.24 0.75 -12.72
C ASP A 72 -4.46 -0.35 -11.99
N VAL A 73 -3.37 -0.84 -12.57
CA VAL A 73 -2.58 -1.94 -12.03
C VAL A 73 -1.20 -1.46 -11.60
N ALA A 74 -0.73 -1.96 -10.46
CA ALA A 74 0.64 -1.74 -10.01
C ALA A 74 1.24 -3.01 -9.43
N PHE A 75 2.58 -3.13 -9.57
CA PHE A 75 3.39 -4.14 -8.91
C PHE A 75 4.42 -3.46 -8.02
N VAL A 76 4.41 -3.82 -6.75
CA VAL A 76 5.34 -3.32 -5.73
C VAL A 76 6.27 -4.45 -5.33
N TRP A 77 7.57 -4.25 -5.42
CA TRP A 77 8.57 -5.23 -5.01
C TRP A 77 8.37 -5.66 -3.55
N ALA A 78 8.33 -6.96 -3.32
CA ALA A 78 8.07 -7.57 -2.01
C ALA A 78 9.15 -8.59 -1.61
N GLY A 79 10.32 -8.50 -2.25
CA GLY A 79 11.44 -9.41 -2.07
C GLY A 79 11.91 -10.00 -3.40
N PRO A 80 13.06 -10.68 -3.43
CA PRO A 80 13.54 -11.34 -4.63
C PRO A 80 12.49 -12.29 -5.22
N GLY A 81 12.10 -12.07 -6.48
CA GLY A 81 11.09 -12.88 -7.16
C GLY A 81 9.67 -12.78 -6.60
N LYS A 82 9.35 -11.72 -5.81
CA LYS A 82 8.03 -11.53 -5.18
C LYS A 82 7.55 -10.12 -5.32
N TRP A 83 6.24 -9.96 -5.54
CA TRP A 83 5.58 -8.67 -5.70
C TRP A 83 4.22 -8.66 -5.01
N LEU A 84 3.82 -7.50 -4.53
CA LEU A 84 2.43 -7.22 -4.21
C LEU A 84 1.83 -6.55 -5.45
N ALA A 85 0.92 -7.24 -6.11
CA ALA A 85 0.10 -6.68 -7.18
C ALA A 85 -1.12 -6.00 -6.59
N SER A 86 -1.53 -4.87 -7.16
CA SER A 86 -2.72 -4.12 -6.76
C SER A 86 -3.50 -3.64 -7.96
N SER A 87 -4.82 -3.58 -7.84
CA SER A 87 -5.72 -3.02 -8.87
C SER A 87 -6.87 -2.24 -8.22
N THR A 88 -7.23 -1.10 -8.84
CA THR A 88 -8.40 -0.29 -8.45
C THR A 88 -9.70 -0.75 -9.11
N VAL A 89 -9.64 -1.65 -10.09
CA VAL A 89 -10.79 -2.07 -10.91
C VAL A 89 -11.14 -3.57 -10.80
N GLY A 90 -10.62 -4.26 -9.79
CA GLY A 90 -10.98 -5.67 -9.56
C GLY A 90 -10.29 -6.65 -10.53
N THR A 91 -9.04 -6.39 -10.91
CA THR A 91 -8.28 -7.28 -11.80
C THR A 91 -8.03 -8.65 -11.17
N ASP A 92 -8.32 -9.72 -11.90
CA ASP A 92 -7.96 -11.08 -11.52
C ASP A 92 -6.50 -11.37 -11.91
N PHE A 93 -5.66 -11.59 -10.91
CA PHE A 93 -4.25 -11.94 -11.11
C PHE A 93 -3.98 -13.45 -11.16
N SER A 94 -5.01 -14.30 -10.97
CA SER A 94 -4.83 -15.75 -10.85
C SER A 94 -4.31 -16.43 -12.13
N ALA A 95 -4.50 -15.77 -13.28
CA ALA A 95 -4.03 -16.27 -14.57
C ALA A 95 -2.51 -16.12 -14.81
N LEU A 96 -1.79 -15.40 -13.93
CA LEU A 96 -0.35 -15.21 -14.06
C LEU A 96 0.41 -16.54 -13.82
N PRO A 97 1.47 -16.85 -14.60
CA PRO A 97 2.24 -18.09 -14.49
C PRO A 97 3.22 -18.04 -13.31
N GLY A 98 2.69 -17.99 -12.10
CA GLY A 98 3.43 -17.88 -10.83
C GLY A 98 2.63 -18.47 -9.67
N ALA A 99 3.18 -18.39 -8.46
CA ALA A 99 2.42 -18.61 -7.26
C ALA A 99 1.67 -17.31 -6.92
N VAL A 100 0.35 -17.33 -7.11
CA VAL A 100 -0.52 -16.18 -6.86
C VAL A 100 -1.44 -16.49 -5.69
N ALA A 101 -1.47 -15.60 -4.71
CA ALA A 101 -2.36 -15.71 -3.56
C ALA A 101 -3.12 -14.38 -3.39
N ASP A 102 -4.44 -14.45 -3.38
CA ASP A 102 -5.30 -13.30 -3.09
C ASP A 102 -4.99 -12.76 -1.68
N GLN A 103 -4.80 -11.45 -1.58
CA GLN A 103 -4.49 -10.71 -0.36
C GLN A 103 -5.50 -9.59 -0.07
N SER A 104 -6.57 -9.49 -0.86
CA SER A 104 -7.57 -8.41 -0.75
C SER A 104 -8.19 -8.35 0.64
N ASP A 105 -8.50 -9.52 1.22
CA ASP A 105 -9.00 -9.63 2.60
C ASP A 105 -7.90 -9.80 3.66
N GLY A 106 -6.67 -10.09 3.25
CA GLY A 106 -5.53 -10.32 4.14
C GLY A 106 -4.75 -9.06 4.51
N ARG A 107 -4.89 -8.00 3.71
CA ARG A 107 -4.15 -6.74 3.87
C ARG A 107 -5.06 -5.53 3.82
N SER A 108 -4.59 -4.44 4.43
CA SER A 108 -5.16 -3.10 4.27
C SER A 108 -4.08 -2.16 3.75
N VAL A 109 -4.48 -1.23 2.88
CA VAL A 109 -3.61 -0.18 2.36
C VAL A 109 -4.12 1.17 2.84
N LEU A 110 -3.23 1.95 3.44
CA LEU A 110 -3.48 3.30 3.89
C LEU A 110 -2.70 4.27 3.02
N SER A 111 -3.34 5.34 2.57
CA SER A 111 -2.70 6.45 1.87
C SER A 111 -2.53 7.62 2.83
N ILE A 112 -1.31 8.15 2.92
CA ILE A 112 -1.02 9.39 3.62
C ILE A 112 -0.40 10.39 2.64
N SER A 113 -0.97 11.59 2.56
CA SER A 113 -0.57 12.61 1.59
C SER A 113 -0.56 14.01 2.19
N GLY A 114 0.02 14.95 1.43
CA GLY A 114 0.11 16.36 1.79
C GLY A 114 1.50 16.80 2.25
N PRO A 115 1.74 18.11 2.36
CA PRO A 115 3.08 18.69 2.56
C PRO A 115 3.76 18.22 3.85
N LYS A 116 3.01 17.75 4.85
CA LYS A 116 3.53 17.23 6.12
C LYS A 116 3.47 15.70 6.25
N ALA A 117 3.09 14.98 5.19
CA ALA A 117 3.00 13.51 5.19
C ALA A 117 4.36 12.86 5.50
N ARG A 118 5.43 13.32 4.84
CA ARG A 118 6.79 12.81 5.06
C ARG A 118 7.26 12.97 6.50
N GLU A 119 7.08 14.16 7.07
CA GLU A 119 7.45 14.45 8.46
C GLU A 119 6.63 13.61 9.45
N THR A 120 5.36 13.34 9.14
CA THR A 120 4.51 12.47 9.93
C THR A 120 5.00 11.03 9.89
N LEU A 121 5.30 10.51 8.71
CA LEU A 121 5.83 9.15 8.56
C LEU A 121 7.19 8.96 9.24
N ALA A 122 8.07 9.95 9.17
CA ALA A 122 9.40 9.89 9.80
C ALA A 122 9.34 9.74 11.33
N THR A 123 8.20 9.99 11.97
CA THR A 123 8.03 9.72 13.41
C THR A 123 7.75 8.25 13.74
N LEU A 124 7.36 7.45 12.75
CA LEU A 124 6.97 6.05 12.92
C LEU A 124 7.87 5.08 12.16
N ILE A 125 8.51 5.54 11.08
CA ILE A 125 9.26 4.70 10.15
C ILE A 125 10.73 5.08 10.20
N SER A 126 11.59 4.10 10.55
CA SER A 126 13.05 4.26 10.60
C SER A 126 13.65 4.09 9.20
N LEU A 127 13.24 4.92 8.26
CA LEU A 127 13.74 4.98 6.89
C LEU A 127 14.01 6.44 6.54
N ASP A 128 15.08 6.71 5.81
CA ASP A 128 15.31 8.05 5.26
C ASP A 128 14.32 8.31 4.13
N LEU A 129 13.30 9.11 4.43
CA LEU A 129 12.27 9.53 3.48
C LEU A 129 12.62 10.86 2.79
N HIS A 130 13.85 11.38 2.96
CA HIS A 130 14.28 12.57 2.25
C HIS A 130 14.17 12.36 0.72
N PRO A 131 13.75 13.39 -0.08
CA PRO A 131 13.54 13.22 -1.52
C PRO A 131 14.76 12.71 -2.32
N ARG A 132 15.98 12.88 -1.77
CA ARG A 132 17.22 12.34 -2.37
C ARG A 132 17.42 10.85 -2.11
N ALA A 133 16.76 10.29 -1.08
CA ALA A 133 16.90 8.90 -0.65
C ALA A 133 15.65 8.07 -0.98
N PHE A 134 14.48 8.69 -1.02
CA PHE A 134 13.20 8.04 -1.29
C PHE A 134 12.33 8.96 -2.15
N ALA A 135 12.11 8.57 -3.39
CA ALA A 135 11.43 9.33 -4.44
C ALA A 135 10.20 8.56 -4.97
N PRO A 136 9.34 9.19 -5.78
CA PRO A 136 8.23 8.52 -6.43
C PRO A 136 8.66 7.23 -7.13
N GLY A 137 7.90 6.17 -6.92
CA GLY A 137 8.21 4.83 -7.39
C GLY A 137 9.15 4.03 -6.48
N ASP A 138 9.77 4.63 -5.47
CA ASP A 138 10.52 3.86 -4.47
C ASP A 138 9.59 3.09 -3.55
N ALA A 139 10.03 1.90 -3.14
CA ALA A 139 9.33 1.04 -2.21
C ALA A 139 10.29 0.48 -1.16
N ALA A 140 9.76 0.06 -0.02
CA ALA A 140 10.54 -0.57 1.03
C ALA A 140 9.69 -1.56 1.82
N LEU A 141 10.30 -2.66 2.23
CA LEU A 141 9.82 -3.49 3.32
C LEU A 141 10.46 -2.97 4.61
N THR A 142 9.65 -2.48 5.53
CA THR A 142 10.13 -1.83 6.75
C THR A 142 9.15 -2.04 7.91
N HIS A 143 9.31 -1.26 8.97
CA HIS A 143 8.41 -1.25 10.11
C HIS A 143 7.91 0.17 10.37
N ALA A 144 6.61 0.28 10.65
CA ALA A 144 6.04 1.44 11.31
C ALA A 144 5.95 1.11 12.80
N ALA A 145 6.82 1.69 13.61
CA ALA A 145 7.11 1.26 14.97
C ALA A 145 7.36 -0.28 15.02
N SER A 146 6.43 -1.08 15.55
CA SER A 146 6.56 -2.55 15.62
C SER A 146 5.77 -3.31 14.55
N ILE A 147 5.03 -2.64 13.67
CA ILE A 147 4.23 -3.27 12.62
C ILE A 147 5.05 -3.38 11.35
N SER A 148 5.23 -4.61 10.83
CA SER A 148 5.81 -4.82 9.51
C SER A 148 4.91 -4.25 8.43
N VAL A 149 5.46 -3.41 7.57
CA VAL A 149 4.75 -2.72 6.50
C VAL A 149 5.53 -2.78 5.19
N GLN A 150 4.79 -2.69 4.11
CA GLN A 150 5.34 -2.37 2.80
C GLN A 150 4.95 -0.93 2.48
N LEU A 151 5.94 -0.07 2.27
CA LEU A 151 5.79 1.35 2.01
C LEU A 151 6.21 1.64 0.58
N TRP A 152 5.50 2.54 -0.10
CA TRP A 152 5.95 3.11 -1.36
C TRP A 152 5.50 4.55 -1.50
N GLN A 153 6.25 5.33 -2.29
CA GLN A 153 5.87 6.69 -2.65
C GLN A 153 5.19 6.68 -4.03
N VAL A 154 4.03 7.31 -4.10
CA VAL A 154 3.21 7.37 -5.32
C VAL A 154 3.61 8.54 -6.21
N ASP A 155 3.79 9.73 -5.61
CA ASP A 155 4.03 10.99 -6.31
C ASP A 155 4.85 11.99 -5.47
N ASP A 156 5.13 13.16 -6.06
CA ASP A 156 5.87 14.26 -5.42
C ASP A 156 5.00 15.19 -4.59
N ALA A 157 3.69 14.98 -4.44
CA ALA A 157 2.77 15.84 -3.73
C ALA A 157 2.95 15.98 -2.20
N PRO A 158 3.68 15.19 -1.43
CA PRO A 158 4.04 13.78 -1.50
C PRO A 158 2.90 12.86 -1.05
N THR A 159 2.68 11.80 -1.80
CA THR A 159 1.73 10.75 -1.43
C THR A 159 2.47 9.43 -1.19
N TYR A 160 2.23 8.84 -0.03
CA TYR A 160 2.73 7.52 0.33
C TYR A 160 1.58 6.55 0.55
N GLU A 161 1.79 5.30 0.21
CA GLU A 161 0.88 4.21 0.55
C GLU A 161 1.61 3.17 1.39
N ILE A 162 0.89 2.62 2.37
CA ILE A 162 1.41 1.70 3.36
C ILE A 162 0.48 0.50 3.41
N ALA A 163 0.98 -0.68 3.02
CA ALA A 163 0.29 -1.94 3.18
C ALA A 163 0.73 -2.64 4.47
N CYS A 164 -0.22 -3.09 5.26
CA CYS A 164 0.01 -3.94 6.43
C CYS A 164 -0.94 -5.13 6.42
N PHE A 165 -0.69 -6.13 7.28
CA PHE A 165 -1.69 -7.18 7.49
C PHE A 165 -2.96 -6.58 8.14
N ARG A 166 -4.12 -7.05 7.70
CA ARG A 166 -5.44 -6.58 8.11
C ARG A 166 -5.59 -6.47 9.62
N THR A 167 -5.03 -7.40 10.37
CA THR A 167 -5.10 -7.43 11.84
C THR A 167 -4.42 -6.24 12.51
N PHE A 168 -3.49 -5.58 11.84
CA PHE A 168 -2.76 -4.41 12.34
C PHE A 168 -3.30 -3.08 11.83
N ALA A 169 -4.24 -3.09 10.88
CA ALA A 169 -4.71 -1.87 10.21
C ALA A 169 -5.24 -0.81 11.19
N ALA A 170 -6.08 -1.21 12.16
CA ALA A 170 -6.63 -0.27 13.14
C ALA A 170 -5.55 0.31 14.09
N THR A 171 -4.51 -0.46 14.41
CA THR A 171 -3.39 0.03 15.22
C THR A 171 -2.54 1.00 14.43
N LEU A 172 -2.20 0.65 13.17
CA LEU A 172 -1.44 1.52 12.29
C LEU A 172 -2.17 2.84 12.03
N TRP A 173 -3.49 2.78 11.75
CA TRP A 173 -4.32 3.96 11.60
C TRP A 173 -4.23 4.90 12.80
N ARG A 174 -4.45 4.38 14.02
CA ARG A 174 -4.36 5.18 15.26
C ARG A 174 -2.99 5.82 15.45
N TRP A 175 -1.91 5.11 15.13
CA TRP A 175 -0.57 5.65 15.22
C TRP A 175 -0.32 6.77 14.21
N LEU A 176 -0.79 6.62 12.97
CA LEU A 176 -0.69 7.66 11.95
C LEU A 176 -1.52 8.90 12.33
N VAL A 177 -2.75 8.71 12.84
CA VAL A 177 -3.57 9.82 13.36
C VAL A 177 -2.86 10.54 14.51
N HIS A 178 -2.31 9.80 15.47
CA HIS A 178 -1.56 10.39 16.59
C HIS A 178 -0.31 11.14 16.11
N ALA A 179 0.47 10.55 15.22
CA ALA A 179 1.66 11.18 14.65
C ALA A 179 1.35 12.46 13.85
N GLY A 180 0.19 12.50 13.19
CA GLY A 180 -0.26 13.66 12.42
C GLY A 180 -0.99 14.72 13.25
N ALA A 181 -1.39 14.41 14.48
CA ALA A 181 -2.25 15.29 15.30
C ALA A 181 -1.68 16.70 15.49
N SER A 182 -0.39 16.83 15.79
CA SER A 182 0.29 18.12 15.96
C SER A 182 0.53 18.89 14.65
N ARG A 183 0.30 18.25 13.51
CA ARG A 183 0.54 18.79 12.16
C ARG A 183 -0.75 19.17 11.43
N GLY A 184 -1.91 18.90 12.01
CA GLY A 184 -3.22 19.10 11.39
C GLY A 184 -3.54 17.98 10.39
N ILE A 185 -4.02 16.84 10.90
CA ILE A 185 -4.41 15.70 10.08
C ILE A 185 -5.90 15.70 9.79
N ASP A 186 -6.28 15.35 8.55
CA ASP A 186 -7.62 14.97 8.15
C ASP A 186 -7.63 13.45 7.86
N ALA A 187 -8.27 12.69 8.72
CA ALA A 187 -8.30 11.23 8.66
C ALA A 187 -9.75 10.76 8.52
N LYS A 188 -10.10 10.20 7.36
CA LYS A 188 -11.44 9.68 7.07
C LYS A 188 -11.37 8.29 6.47
N LEU A 189 -12.29 7.45 6.88
CA LEU A 189 -12.56 6.17 6.23
C LEU A 189 -13.26 6.42 4.90
N GLY A 190 -12.91 5.65 3.87
CA GLY A 190 -13.56 5.71 2.55
C GLY A 190 -14.99 5.16 2.56
#